data_d6d35ba2761345970acfbf1236f9e5e3
#
_entry.id   d6d35ba2761345970acfbf1236f9e5e3
#
_cell.length_a   1.000
_cell.length_b   1.000
_cell.length_c   1.000
_cell.angle_alpha   90.00
_cell.angle_beta   90.00
_cell.angle_gamma   90.00
#
_symmetry.space_group_name_H-M   'P 1'
#
loop_
_entity.id
_entity.type
_entity.pdbx_description
1 polymer ?
#
loop_
_entity_poly.entity_id
_entity_poly.type
_entity_poly.pdbx_seq_one_letter_code
_entity_poly.pdbx_strand_id
1 'polypeptide(L)'
;DLAQRCNALIQAHPFDFVIGSTHLVDNADPYYPSFWEQFSEKDGIRRYYEITMENIRTDTEFDVYGHIDYIIRYTPTQQKNKEQGIIDEAYMDRCFRDSSDMIDEILRLLLAKGKGIEVNTAGIKYGLGHTNPQEKVLKRYRELGGEIITVGSDAHETKHLAYAFEEIPELLRKCGFRYYTEFRKRKPEMIPL
;
A
#
# COMPACT_ATOMS: atom_id res chain seq x y z
N ASP A 1 -3.91 10.48 -21.79
CA ASP A 1 -3.82 10.68 -20.36
C ASP A 1 -4.37 9.47 -19.61
N LEU A 2 -3.54 8.86 -18.74
CA LEU A 2 -3.89 7.63 -18.03
C LEU A 2 -5.06 7.84 -17.06
N ALA A 3 -5.05 8.94 -16.29
CA ALA A 3 -6.10 9.27 -15.35
C ALA A 3 -7.47 9.37 -16.06
N GLN A 4 -7.52 10.02 -17.20
CA GLN A 4 -8.74 10.13 -17.99
C GLN A 4 -9.25 8.77 -18.47
N ARG A 5 -8.35 7.88 -18.90
CA ARG A 5 -8.71 6.52 -19.34
C ARG A 5 -9.21 5.66 -18.17
N CYS A 6 -8.56 5.76 -17.01
CA CYS A 6 -9.01 5.07 -15.79
C CYS A 6 -10.40 5.56 -15.37
N ASN A 7 -10.63 6.87 -15.33
CA ASN A 7 -11.93 7.44 -14.98
C ASN A 7 -13.01 7.03 -15.96
N ALA A 8 -12.74 7.01 -17.26
CA ALA A 8 -13.69 6.54 -18.26
C ALA A 8 -14.10 5.07 -18.02
N LEU A 9 -13.14 4.20 -17.66
CA LEU A 9 -13.42 2.81 -17.30
C LEU A 9 -14.26 2.71 -16.02
N ILE A 10 -13.89 3.47 -14.98
CA ILE A 10 -14.59 3.48 -13.69
C ILE A 10 -16.05 3.93 -13.88
N GLN A 11 -16.28 4.94 -14.70
CA GLN A 11 -17.63 5.48 -14.98
C GLN A 11 -18.45 4.57 -15.89
N ALA A 12 -17.80 3.78 -16.75
CA ALA A 12 -18.50 2.86 -17.66
C ALA A 12 -19.06 1.61 -16.97
N HIS A 13 -18.62 1.30 -15.73
CA HIS A 13 -19.02 0.10 -15.02
C HIS A 13 -19.47 0.41 -13.58
N PRO A 14 -20.46 -0.32 -13.03
CA PRO A 14 -20.98 -0.10 -11.69
C PRO A 14 -20.08 -0.78 -10.63
N PHE A 15 -18.83 -0.36 -10.54
CA PHE A 15 -17.93 -0.87 -9.51
C PHE A 15 -18.42 -0.49 -8.11
N ASP A 16 -18.36 -1.44 -7.18
CA ASP A 16 -18.59 -1.16 -5.76
C ASP A 16 -17.37 -0.51 -5.11
N PHE A 17 -16.17 -0.80 -5.63
CA PHE A 17 -14.92 -0.40 -5.02
C PHE A 17 -13.78 -0.30 -6.06
N VAL A 18 -12.90 0.67 -5.91
CA VAL A 18 -11.73 0.89 -6.78
C VAL A 18 -10.49 1.15 -5.93
N ILE A 19 -9.46 0.35 -6.14
CA ILE A 19 -8.14 0.52 -5.54
C ILE A 19 -7.22 1.23 -6.54
N GLY A 20 -6.62 2.33 -6.13
CA GLY A 20 -5.48 2.94 -6.83
C GLY A 20 -4.18 2.41 -6.26
N SER A 21 -3.15 2.25 -7.08
CA SER A 21 -1.84 1.80 -6.61
C SER A 21 -0.71 2.23 -7.55
N THR A 22 0.53 2.21 -7.05
CA THR A 22 1.75 2.43 -7.84
C THR A 22 2.46 1.10 -8.04
N HIS A 23 2.71 0.73 -9.30
CA HIS A 23 3.50 -0.44 -9.67
C HIS A 23 4.71 -0.05 -10.51
N LEU A 24 4.60 0.99 -11.33
CA LEU A 24 5.68 1.42 -12.22
C LEU A 24 6.30 2.73 -11.70
N VAL A 25 7.61 2.81 -11.80
CA VAL A 25 8.41 4.00 -11.53
C VAL A 25 9.13 4.36 -12.83
N ASP A 26 8.81 5.53 -13.39
CA ASP A 26 9.35 6.00 -14.67
C ASP A 26 9.28 4.94 -15.79
N ASN A 27 8.14 4.25 -15.90
CA ASN A 27 7.83 3.15 -16.81
C ASN A 27 8.63 1.85 -16.58
N ALA A 28 9.38 1.73 -15.48
CA ALA A 28 10.06 0.50 -15.07
C ALA A 28 9.36 -0.12 -13.86
N ASP A 29 9.28 -1.46 -13.82
CA ASP A 29 8.68 -2.18 -12.71
C ASP A 29 9.77 -2.62 -11.73
N PRO A 30 9.71 -2.19 -10.45
CA PRO A 30 10.65 -2.60 -9.40
C PRO A 30 10.71 -4.11 -9.13
N TYR A 31 9.73 -4.86 -9.61
CA TYR A 31 9.75 -6.32 -9.59
C TYR A 31 10.97 -6.90 -10.32
N TYR A 32 11.42 -6.24 -11.41
CA TYR A 32 12.51 -6.73 -12.22
C TYR A 32 13.87 -6.19 -11.73
N PRO A 33 14.93 -7.03 -11.68
CA PRO A 33 16.27 -6.59 -11.28
C PRO A 33 16.82 -5.41 -12.08
N SER A 34 16.44 -5.28 -13.35
CA SER A 34 16.85 -4.18 -14.23
C SER A 34 16.43 -2.79 -13.73
N PHE A 35 15.41 -2.70 -12.91
CA PHE A 35 15.05 -1.46 -12.23
C PHE A 35 16.18 -1.03 -11.27
N TRP A 36 16.68 -1.97 -10.48
CA TRP A 36 17.69 -1.72 -9.46
C TRP A 36 19.10 -1.54 -10.02
N GLU A 37 19.31 -1.82 -11.29
CA GLU A 37 20.54 -1.45 -12.00
C GLU A 37 20.61 0.06 -12.30
N GLN A 38 19.45 0.73 -12.36
CA GLN A 38 19.32 2.16 -12.69
C GLN A 38 19.32 3.04 -11.44
N PHE A 39 18.97 2.50 -10.28
CA PHE A 39 18.84 3.23 -9.03
C PHE A 39 19.61 2.57 -7.90
N SER A 40 20.24 3.38 -7.04
CA SER A 40 20.56 2.87 -5.71
C SER A 40 19.27 2.50 -4.99
N GLU A 41 19.35 1.57 -4.02
CA GLU A 41 18.16 1.14 -3.27
C GLU A 41 17.43 2.33 -2.62
N LYS A 42 18.20 3.25 -2.03
CA LYS A 42 17.67 4.47 -1.42
C LYS A 42 16.96 5.37 -2.46
N ASP A 43 17.58 5.59 -3.61
CA ASP A 43 17.01 6.46 -4.64
C ASP A 43 15.78 5.82 -5.31
N GLY A 44 15.80 4.51 -5.53
CA GLY A 44 14.65 3.77 -6.06
C GLY A 44 13.44 3.82 -5.13
N ILE A 45 13.65 3.64 -3.81
CA ILE A 45 12.59 3.79 -2.80
C ILE A 45 12.03 5.22 -2.81
N ARG A 46 12.92 6.20 -2.80
CA ARG A 46 12.53 7.61 -2.84
C ARG A 46 11.71 7.94 -4.09
N ARG A 47 12.20 7.53 -5.26
CA ARG A 47 11.52 7.80 -6.54
C ARG A 47 10.13 7.16 -6.59
N TYR A 48 9.98 5.95 -6.05
CA TYR A 48 8.68 5.28 -5.93
C TYR A 48 7.68 6.13 -5.12
N TYR A 49 8.08 6.68 -3.98
CA TYR A 49 7.19 7.53 -3.19
C TYR A 49 6.89 8.87 -3.88
N GLU A 50 7.83 9.44 -4.62
CA GLU A 50 7.58 10.62 -5.46
C GLU A 50 6.52 10.33 -6.53
N ILE A 51 6.64 9.23 -7.26
CA ILE A 51 5.64 8.78 -8.25
C ILE A 51 4.30 8.50 -7.56
N THR A 52 4.31 7.90 -6.38
CA THR A 52 3.07 7.66 -5.61
C THR A 52 2.35 8.98 -5.30
N MET A 53 3.08 10.00 -4.86
CA MET A 53 2.50 11.34 -4.64
C MET A 53 2.00 11.96 -5.96
N GLU A 54 2.74 11.83 -7.05
CA GLU A 54 2.32 12.28 -8.37
C GLU A 54 1.00 11.61 -8.78
N ASN A 55 0.90 10.28 -8.64
CA ASN A 55 -0.30 9.51 -8.96
C ASN A 55 -1.51 9.93 -8.11
N ILE A 56 -1.32 10.12 -6.80
CA ILE A 56 -2.40 10.55 -5.89
C ILE A 56 -2.88 11.97 -6.24
N ARG A 57 -2.00 12.85 -6.72
CA ARG A 57 -2.36 14.22 -7.13
C ARG A 57 -3.17 14.26 -8.42
N THR A 58 -3.18 13.20 -9.21
CA THR A 58 -4.04 13.11 -10.39
C THR A 58 -5.52 13.12 -9.98
N ASP A 59 -6.40 13.35 -10.96
CA ASP A 59 -7.86 13.31 -10.74
C ASP A 59 -8.45 11.90 -10.92
N THR A 60 -7.65 10.84 -10.67
CA THR A 60 -8.14 9.46 -10.76
C THR A 60 -9.13 9.15 -9.64
N GLU A 61 -10.28 8.59 -10.00
CA GLU A 61 -11.39 8.26 -9.11
C GLU A 61 -11.19 6.88 -8.45
N PHE A 62 -10.27 6.75 -7.50
CA PHE A 62 -10.14 5.57 -6.65
C PHE A 62 -10.77 5.81 -5.26
N ASP A 63 -10.96 4.77 -4.44
CA ASP A 63 -11.52 4.84 -3.09
C ASP A 63 -10.44 4.72 -2.01
N VAL A 64 -9.53 3.79 -2.19
CA VAL A 64 -8.36 3.61 -1.32
C VAL A 64 -7.08 3.45 -2.14
N TYR A 65 -5.93 3.71 -1.50
CA TYR A 65 -4.63 3.45 -2.09
C TYR A 65 -4.05 2.15 -1.55
N GLY A 66 -3.74 1.23 -2.46
CA GLY A 66 -3.24 -0.10 -2.15
C GLY A 66 -1.76 -0.10 -1.76
N HIS A 67 -1.37 -1.04 -0.91
CA HIS A 67 0.00 -1.46 -0.55
C HIS A 67 1.08 -0.36 -0.67
N ILE A 68 0.91 0.77 0.04
CA ILE A 68 1.68 2.02 -0.09
C ILE A 68 3.21 1.80 -0.09
N ASP A 69 3.72 0.86 0.69
CA ASP A 69 5.16 0.55 0.78
C ASP A 69 5.59 -0.67 -0.07
N TYR A 70 4.85 -0.96 -1.13
CA TYR A 70 5.06 -2.07 -2.06
C TYR A 70 6.51 -2.21 -2.55
N ILE A 71 7.20 -1.09 -2.79
CA ILE A 71 8.57 -1.04 -3.28
C ILE A 71 9.55 -1.84 -2.40
N ILE A 72 9.32 -1.85 -1.06
CA ILE A 72 10.23 -2.48 -0.10
C ILE A 72 10.36 -3.98 -0.36
N ARG A 73 9.29 -4.62 -0.84
CA ARG A 73 9.26 -6.06 -1.19
C ARG A 73 10.35 -6.44 -2.20
N TYR A 74 10.72 -5.53 -3.08
CA TYR A 74 11.57 -5.79 -4.24
C TYR A 74 12.98 -5.20 -4.13
N THR A 75 13.28 -4.52 -3.04
CA THR A 75 14.64 -3.99 -2.84
C THR A 75 15.69 -5.10 -2.85
N PRO A 76 16.90 -4.85 -3.38
CA PRO A 76 17.97 -5.84 -3.39
C PRO A 76 18.27 -6.45 -2.01
N THR A 77 18.26 -5.62 -0.96
CA THR A 77 18.44 -6.09 0.42
C THR A 77 17.31 -7.06 0.83
N GLN A 78 16.05 -6.72 0.55
CA GLN A 78 14.92 -7.57 0.92
C GLN A 78 14.89 -8.87 0.10
N GLN A 79 15.25 -8.84 -1.17
CA GLN A 79 15.35 -10.07 -1.97
C GLN A 79 16.39 -11.02 -1.40
N LYS A 80 17.55 -10.50 -1.00
CA LYS A 80 18.59 -11.30 -0.32
C LYS A 80 18.12 -11.85 1.02
N ASN A 81 17.43 -11.05 1.82
CA ASN A 81 16.86 -11.50 3.10
C ASN A 81 15.86 -12.64 2.89
N LYS A 82 14.99 -12.51 1.90
CA LYS A 82 14.00 -13.53 1.54
C LYS A 82 14.67 -14.85 1.12
N GLU A 83 15.71 -14.81 0.29
CA GLU A 83 16.48 -15.99 -0.11
C GLU A 83 17.12 -16.72 1.08
N GLN A 84 17.49 -15.97 2.12
CA GLN A 84 18.07 -16.48 3.34
C GLN A 84 17.05 -16.84 4.42
N GLY A 85 15.76 -16.61 4.19
CA GLY A 85 14.68 -16.82 5.17
C GLY A 85 14.76 -15.85 6.37
N ILE A 86 15.33 -14.66 6.18
CA ILE A 86 15.51 -13.64 7.23
C ILE A 86 14.39 -12.62 7.16
N ILE A 87 13.76 -12.34 8.30
CA ILE A 87 12.92 -11.17 8.53
C ILE A 87 13.78 -10.11 9.22
N ASP A 88 14.17 -9.07 8.49
CA ASP A 88 15.06 -8.00 8.97
C ASP A 88 14.25 -6.78 9.42
N GLU A 89 13.76 -6.80 10.65
CA GLU A 89 13.01 -5.69 11.23
C GLU A 89 13.81 -4.37 11.27
N ALA A 90 15.13 -4.45 11.48
CA ALA A 90 15.98 -3.26 11.52
C ALA A 90 16.08 -2.60 10.13
N TYR A 91 16.09 -3.39 9.07
CA TYR A 91 16.03 -2.89 7.70
C TYR A 91 14.69 -2.22 7.43
N MET A 92 13.57 -2.86 7.78
CA MET A 92 12.23 -2.30 7.60
C MET A 92 12.07 -0.98 8.36
N ASP A 93 12.57 -0.93 9.59
CA ASP A 93 12.56 0.28 10.41
C ASP A 93 13.38 1.42 9.80
N ARG A 94 14.52 1.10 9.20
CA ARG A 94 15.34 2.09 8.49
C ARG A 94 14.61 2.62 7.26
N CYS A 95 14.04 1.75 6.42
CA CYS A 95 13.26 2.16 5.25
C CYS A 95 12.11 3.10 5.64
N PHE A 96 11.39 2.80 6.72
CA PHE A 96 10.33 3.66 7.23
C PHE A 96 10.88 5.03 7.68
N ARG A 97 11.94 5.05 8.51
CA ARG A 97 12.52 6.31 9.01
C ARG A 97 13.03 7.19 7.87
N ASP A 98 13.73 6.60 6.92
CA ASP A 98 14.35 7.32 5.80
C ASP A 98 13.30 7.88 4.82
N SER A 99 12.08 7.37 4.87
CA SER A 99 10.96 7.76 3.99
C SER A 99 9.79 8.43 4.74
N SER A 100 9.92 8.65 6.05
CA SER A 100 8.81 9.09 6.91
C SER A 100 8.12 10.35 6.45
N ASP A 101 8.88 11.35 5.97
CA ASP A 101 8.34 12.62 5.50
C ASP A 101 7.49 12.42 4.22
N MET A 102 7.95 11.57 3.31
CA MET A 102 7.20 11.24 2.09
C MET A 102 5.95 10.43 2.39
N ILE A 103 6.04 9.48 3.33
CA ILE A 103 4.89 8.69 3.79
C ILE A 103 3.85 9.63 4.43
N ASP A 104 4.26 10.56 5.29
CA ASP A 104 3.39 11.58 5.89
C ASP A 104 2.68 12.42 4.83
N GLU A 105 3.40 12.88 3.81
CA GLU A 105 2.81 13.64 2.70
C GLU A 105 1.80 12.82 1.92
N ILE A 106 2.11 11.54 1.59
CA ILE A 106 1.18 10.62 0.93
C ILE A 106 -0.10 10.47 1.75
N LEU A 107 0.02 10.20 3.05
CA LEU A 107 -1.12 10.03 3.94
C LEU A 107 -1.97 11.31 4.02
N ARG A 108 -1.36 12.48 4.11
CA ARG A 108 -2.06 13.77 4.11
C ARG A 108 -2.77 14.06 2.78
N LEU A 109 -2.14 13.73 1.63
CA LEU A 109 -2.76 13.85 0.31
C LEU A 109 -4.02 12.97 0.20
N LEU A 110 -3.94 11.72 0.67
CA LEU A 110 -5.08 10.80 0.68
C LEU A 110 -6.21 11.33 1.56
N LEU A 111 -5.89 11.77 2.79
CA LEU A 111 -6.87 12.34 3.71
C LEU A 111 -7.53 13.60 3.14
N ALA A 112 -6.77 14.51 2.54
CA ALA A 112 -7.30 15.72 1.91
C ALA A 112 -8.26 15.42 0.76
N LYS A 113 -8.09 14.28 0.07
CA LYS A 113 -8.99 13.80 -0.99
C LYS A 113 -10.14 12.93 -0.44
N GLY A 114 -10.23 12.70 0.87
CA GLY A 114 -11.22 11.80 1.46
C GLY A 114 -11.02 10.33 1.06
N LYS A 115 -9.78 9.93 0.76
CA LYS A 115 -9.43 8.58 0.34
C LYS A 115 -8.84 7.79 1.51
N GLY A 116 -9.05 6.46 1.46
CA GLY A 116 -8.50 5.54 2.43
C GLY A 116 -7.19 4.88 2.00
N ILE A 117 -6.76 3.93 2.82
CA ILE A 117 -5.64 3.03 2.52
C ILE A 117 -6.06 1.57 2.63
N GLU A 118 -5.32 0.70 1.96
CA GLU A 118 -5.45 -0.75 2.10
C GLU A 118 -4.45 -1.29 3.10
N VAL A 119 -4.86 -2.28 3.91
CA VAL A 119 -3.97 -3.24 4.59
C VAL A 119 -3.88 -4.46 3.72
N ASN A 120 -2.73 -4.66 3.09
CA ASN A 120 -2.50 -5.76 2.16
C ASN A 120 -1.66 -6.85 2.83
N THR A 121 -2.22 -8.05 2.97
CA THR A 121 -1.55 -9.16 3.67
C THR A 121 -0.50 -9.87 2.82
N ALA A 122 -0.35 -9.51 1.54
CA ALA A 122 0.67 -10.09 0.68
C ALA A 122 2.10 -9.86 1.20
N GLY A 123 2.34 -8.80 1.98
CA GLY A 123 3.62 -8.60 2.64
C GLY A 123 4.02 -9.79 3.52
N ILE A 124 3.10 -10.32 4.31
CA ILE A 124 3.31 -11.53 5.14
C ILE A 124 3.62 -12.73 4.22
N LYS A 125 2.79 -12.95 3.22
CA LYS A 125 2.92 -14.05 2.25
C LYS A 125 4.27 -14.04 1.54
N TYR A 126 4.80 -12.87 1.24
CA TYR A 126 6.07 -12.71 0.50
C TYR A 126 7.30 -12.54 1.41
N GLY A 127 7.17 -12.77 2.71
CA GLY A 127 8.29 -12.89 3.63
C GLY A 127 8.79 -11.55 4.19
N LEU A 128 7.97 -10.51 4.19
CA LEU A 128 8.30 -9.25 4.89
C LEU A 128 8.11 -9.37 6.41
N GLY A 129 7.29 -10.33 6.88
CA GLY A 129 6.91 -10.46 8.28
C GLY A 129 5.84 -9.43 8.73
N HIS A 130 5.33 -8.63 7.81
CA HIS A 130 4.28 -7.63 8.08
C HIS A 130 3.40 -7.39 6.84
N THR A 131 2.32 -6.66 7.01
CA THR A 131 1.45 -6.22 5.90
C THR A 131 2.10 -5.10 5.06
N ASN A 132 1.56 -4.85 3.88
CA ASN A 132 1.80 -3.60 3.14
C ASN A 132 0.57 -2.66 3.30
N PRO A 133 0.71 -1.48 3.91
CA PRO A 133 1.92 -1.00 4.56
C PRO A 133 2.18 -1.64 5.94
N GLN A 134 3.42 -1.46 6.43
CA GLN A 134 3.82 -1.89 7.75
C GLN A 134 3.06 -1.18 8.88
N GLU A 135 3.01 -1.80 10.08
CA GLU A 135 2.26 -1.31 11.25
C GLU A 135 2.51 0.18 11.58
N LYS A 136 3.74 0.65 11.42
CA LYS A 136 4.10 2.06 11.70
C LYS A 136 3.36 3.06 10.79
N VAL A 137 3.16 2.69 9.53
CA VAL A 137 2.37 3.51 8.59
C VAL A 137 0.91 3.49 8.95
N LEU A 138 0.36 2.34 9.36
CA LEU A 138 -1.03 2.21 9.80
C LEU A 138 -1.30 3.08 11.03
N LYS A 139 -0.41 3.03 12.04
CA LYS A 139 -0.48 3.90 13.23
C LYS A 139 -0.43 5.37 12.83
N ARG A 140 0.51 5.72 11.95
CA ARG A 140 0.66 7.09 11.50
C ARG A 140 -0.56 7.60 10.75
N TYR A 141 -1.18 6.77 9.91
CA TYR A 141 -2.43 7.09 9.24
C TYR A 141 -3.55 7.37 10.25
N ARG A 142 -3.66 6.54 11.29
CA ARG A 142 -4.65 6.73 12.36
C ARG A 142 -4.40 8.01 13.17
N GLU A 143 -3.14 8.31 13.51
CA GLU A 143 -2.74 9.55 14.20
C GLU A 143 -3.09 10.81 13.41
N LEU A 144 -2.99 10.76 12.08
CA LEU A 144 -3.36 11.86 11.19
C LEU A 144 -4.88 11.99 11.00
N GLY A 145 -5.68 11.14 11.64
CA GLY A 145 -7.14 11.17 11.59
C GLY A 145 -7.75 10.25 10.53
N GLY A 146 -6.95 9.33 9.95
CA GLY A 146 -7.44 8.36 8.98
C GLY A 146 -8.36 7.31 9.60
N GLU A 147 -9.45 7.00 8.91
CA GLU A 147 -10.46 6.05 9.36
C GLU A 147 -10.85 5.03 8.29
N ILE A 148 -10.75 5.39 7.00
CA ILE A 148 -11.09 4.51 5.89
C ILE A 148 -9.94 3.54 5.65
N ILE A 149 -10.11 2.28 6.05
CA ILE A 149 -9.08 1.25 5.93
C ILE A 149 -9.71 -0.06 5.46
N THR A 150 -9.26 -0.58 4.32
CA THR A 150 -9.74 -1.86 3.76
C THR A 150 -8.71 -2.95 3.97
N VAL A 151 -9.10 -4.21 3.79
CA VAL A 151 -8.22 -5.37 3.88
C VAL A 151 -8.18 -6.09 2.55
N GLY A 152 -6.98 -6.37 2.05
CA GLY A 152 -6.74 -7.12 0.82
C GLY A 152 -5.66 -8.18 0.97
N SER A 153 -5.77 -9.27 0.22
CA SER A 153 -4.74 -10.33 0.20
C SER A 153 -3.87 -10.33 -1.06
N ASP A 154 -4.23 -9.49 -2.04
CA ASP A 154 -3.53 -9.44 -3.32
C ASP A 154 -3.32 -10.85 -3.91
N ALA A 155 -4.42 -11.64 -3.91
CA ALA A 155 -4.39 -13.05 -4.26
C ALA A 155 -4.28 -13.22 -5.78
N HIS A 156 -3.24 -13.88 -6.25
CA HIS A 156 -3.04 -14.30 -7.63
C HIS A 156 -3.27 -15.81 -7.83
N GLU A 157 -3.52 -16.53 -6.72
CA GLU A 157 -3.84 -17.96 -6.68
C GLU A 157 -4.95 -18.18 -5.66
N THR A 158 -5.81 -19.21 -5.89
CA THR A 158 -6.96 -19.50 -5.01
C THR A 158 -6.57 -19.75 -3.55
N LYS A 159 -5.42 -20.38 -3.30
CA LYS A 159 -4.89 -20.64 -1.94
C LYS A 159 -4.51 -19.37 -1.18
N HIS A 160 -4.42 -18.22 -1.86
CA HIS A 160 -4.05 -16.93 -1.26
C HIS A 160 -5.26 -16.02 -1.03
N LEU A 161 -6.47 -16.47 -1.36
CA LEU A 161 -7.70 -15.74 -1.04
C LEU A 161 -7.82 -15.59 0.48
N ALA A 162 -8.01 -14.36 0.95
CA ALA A 162 -8.10 -13.99 2.36
C ALA A 162 -6.91 -14.49 3.22
N TYR A 163 -5.71 -14.59 2.63
CA TYR A 163 -4.50 -15.03 3.32
C TYR A 163 -4.23 -14.15 4.55
N ALA A 164 -4.04 -14.77 5.72
CA ALA A 164 -3.77 -14.12 7.01
C ALA A 164 -4.80 -13.04 7.44
N PHE A 165 -6.04 -13.11 6.96
CA PHE A 165 -7.09 -12.15 7.35
C PHE A 165 -7.46 -12.27 8.83
N GLU A 166 -7.32 -13.44 9.43
CA GLU A 166 -7.55 -13.68 10.86
C GLU A 166 -6.65 -12.86 11.78
N GLU A 167 -5.47 -12.43 11.31
CA GLU A 167 -4.52 -11.62 12.07
C GLU A 167 -4.86 -10.13 12.06
N ILE A 168 -5.62 -9.68 11.05
CA ILE A 168 -5.84 -8.26 10.78
C ILE A 168 -6.67 -7.53 11.85
N PRO A 169 -7.75 -8.12 12.43
CA PRO A 169 -8.50 -7.41 13.47
C PRO A 169 -7.65 -7.02 14.68
N GLU A 170 -6.73 -7.88 15.11
CA GLU A 170 -5.81 -7.58 16.21
C GLU A 170 -4.80 -6.49 15.83
N LEU A 171 -4.20 -6.60 14.64
CA LEU A 171 -3.30 -5.59 14.10
C LEU A 171 -3.98 -4.21 14.05
N LEU A 172 -5.19 -4.13 13.52
CA LEU A 172 -5.92 -2.88 13.41
C LEU A 172 -6.27 -2.28 14.79
N ARG A 173 -6.71 -3.11 15.75
CA ARG A 173 -6.95 -2.66 17.13
C ARG A 173 -5.67 -2.10 17.77
N LYS A 174 -4.54 -2.78 17.59
CA LYS A 174 -3.21 -2.33 18.05
C LYS A 174 -2.80 -0.99 17.43
N CYS A 175 -3.23 -0.72 16.19
CA CYS A 175 -3.03 0.56 15.51
C CYS A 175 -4.05 1.64 15.89
N GLY A 176 -5.03 1.33 16.75
CA GLY A 176 -6.03 2.29 17.24
C GLY A 176 -7.29 2.40 16.39
N PHE A 177 -7.51 1.47 15.47
CA PHE A 177 -8.77 1.37 14.72
C PHE A 177 -9.82 0.61 15.53
N ARG A 178 -11.09 0.94 15.30
CA ARG A 178 -12.27 0.26 15.87
C ARG A 178 -13.08 -0.44 14.79
N TYR A 179 -12.84 -0.11 13.54
CA TYR A 179 -13.57 -0.55 12.37
C TYR A 179 -12.58 -0.81 11.24
N TYR A 180 -12.96 -1.68 10.31
CA TYR A 180 -12.44 -1.69 8.95
C TYR A 180 -13.54 -1.20 8.01
N THR A 181 -13.23 -1.00 6.74
CA THR A 181 -14.16 -0.42 5.78
C THR A 181 -14.47 -1.41 4.67
N GLU A 182 -15.74 -1.61 4.37
CA GLU A 182 -16.23 -2.19 3.14
C GLU A 182 -16.81 -1.09 2.24
N PHE A 183 -16.84 -1.34 0.95
CA PHE A 183 -17.44 -0.39 0.00
C PHE A 183 -18.63 -1.03 -0.72
N ARG A 184 -19.73 -0.27 -0.86
CA ARG A 184 -20.88 -0.62 -1.69
C ARG A 184 -21.27 0.58 -2.53
N LYS A 185 -21.27 0.40 -3.85
CA LYS A 185 -21.55 1.50 -4.80
C LYS A 185 -20.70 2.73 -4.52
N ARG A 186 -19.42 2.52 -4.28
CA ARG A 186 -18.42 3.55 -3.98
C ARG A 186 -18.65 4.30 -2.66
N LYS A 187 -19.47 3.77 -1.76
CA LYS A 187 -19.73 4.36 -0.44
C LYS A 187 -19.08 3.51 0.64
N PRO A 188 -18.28 4.11 1.55
CA PRO A 188 -17.67 3.38 2.65
C PRO A 188 -18.72 3.00 3.71
N GLU A 189 -18.66 1.77 4.17
CA GLU A 189 -19.42 1.22 5.30
C GLU A 189 -18.43 0.77 6.37
N MET A 190 -18.58 1.28 7.59
CA MET A 190 -17.69 0.96 8.71
C MET A 190 -18.16 -0.32 9.40
N ILE A 191 -17.33 -1.35 9.39
CA ILE A 191 -17.63 -2.66 9.98
C ILE A 191 -16.81 -2.81 11.28
N PRO A 192 -17.43 -3.12 12.43
CA PRO A 192 -16.72 -3.31 13.70
C PRO A 192 -15.68 -4.45 13.63
N LEU A 193 -14.50 -4.21 14.24
CA LEU A 193 -13.42 -5.21 14.38
C LEU A 193 -13.73 -6.27 15.42
#